data_f019423a82aeb405928cfd17f86db85c
#
_entry.id   f019423a82aeb405928cfd17f86db85c
#
_cell.length_a   1.000
_cell.length_b   1.000
_cell.length_c   1.000
_cell.angle_alpha   90.00
_cell.angle_beta   90.00
_cell.angle_gamma   90.00
#
_symmetry.space_group_name_H-M   'P 1'
#
loop_
_entity.id
_entity.type
_entity.pdbx_description
1 polymer ?
#
loop_
_entity_poly.entity_id
_entity_poly.type
_entity_poly.pdbx_seq_one_letter_code
_entity_poly.pdbx_strand_id
1 'polypeptide(L)'
;MRIGARELVNHASFRIDKGMCIGLVGRNGAGKTTTMRLLAGEADRGGAAEYTGTITSNGTVGYLAQDTHVGDPQMKARDRIISVRGIDSIIARIRKAEHEMSTTEGARQQRAMERYVKLDQQFTNSGGWAANAEAAQIAHSLGLEDRVLDQTLDTLSGGQRRRVELARVLFSNADVLLLDEPTNHLDHDSIVWLRDWIKTFPGGVMIISHDIKLLGDTVNQVFYLDANRAQMDIYHLGWSAYLKQREEDERRRRKERANALKKAEHLKAQGEKMRAKATKAVAAQQMLRRAEELFAQAGSEVVQDKVARLRFPDPAPSGRVPLTAEGLSKSYGSLEVFTGVDLAIDRGSKVVVLGLNGAGKTTLLRLLSGIEEPDSGRVVPGHGLKLGYYAQEHETLDETRTIRENMAEAAPTLDDTHVRNILGQFLFQGDDVEKPVSVLSGGEKTRLALATLVVSGANVLLLDEPTNNLDPASREEILAALRDYEGAVILVTHDPGAVTALNPERVLLLPDADEDLWDDSYLDLVTLT
;
A
#
# COMPACT_ATOMS: atom_id res chain seq x y z
N MET A 1 1.77 -16.63 -15.15
CA MET A 1 1.34 -15.21 -15.11
C MET A 1 2.54 -14.34 -15.39
N ARG A 2 2.40 -13.38 -16.31
CA ARG A 2 3.48 -12.44 -16.69
C ARG A 2 2.91 -11.05 -17.02
N ILE A 3 3.76 -10.04 -16.91
CA ILE A 3 3.47 -8.67 -17.35
C ILE A 3 4.56 -8.28 -18.36
N GLY A 4 4.18 -8.07 -19.62
CA GLY A 4 5.15 -7.87 -20.69
C GLY A 4 6.15 -9.03 -20.78
N ALA A 5 7.45 -8.74 -20.71
CA ALA A 5 8.50 -9.77 -20.72
C ALA A 5 8.79 -10.40 -19.35
N ARG A 6 8.25 -9.86 -18.25
CA ARG A 6 8.53 -10.33 -16.89
C ARG A 6 7.57 -11.41 -16.44
N GLU A 7 8.10 -12.58 -16.10
CA GLU A 7 7.34 -13.65 -15.46
C GLU A 7 7.19 -13.35 -13.97
N LEU A 8 5.94 -13.34 -13.48
CA LEU A 8 5.62 -13.08 -12.08
C LEU A 8 5.38 -14.37 -11.31
N VAL A 9 4.64 -15.31 -11.92
CA VAL A 9 4.34 -16.60 -11.30
C VAL A 9 4.35 -17.68 -12.36
N ASN A 10 5.19 -18.67 -12.15
CA ASN A 10 5.29 -19.88 -12.98
C ASN A 10 4.70 -21.06 -12.18
N HIS A 11 3.70 -21.73 -12.74
CA HIS A 11 3.04 -22.93 -12.18
C HIS A 11 2.56 -22.77 -10.73
N ALA A 12 1.51 -21.96 -10.50
CA ALA A 12 0.79 -21.95 -9.23
C ALA A 12 -0.52 -22.76 -9.35
N SER A 13 -0.77 -23.63 -8.38
CA SER A 13 -2.04 -24.35 -8.25
C SER A 13 -2.46 -24.31 -6.79
N PHE A 14 -3.59 -23.66 -6.50
CA PHE A 14 -4.13 -23.52 -5.16
C PHE A 14 -5.64 -23.31 -5.20
N ARG A 15 -6.26 -23.36 -4.04
CA ARG A 15 -7.69 -23.06 -3.86
C ARG A 15 -7.88 -22.24 -2.59
N ILE A 16 -8.99 -21.52 -2.55
CA ILE A 16 -9.44 -20.75 -1.40
C ILE A 16 -10.78 -21.34 -0.97
N ASP A 17 -10.79 -22.03 0.15
CA ASP A 17 -11.96 -22.67 0.72
C ASP A 17 -12.49 -21.86 1.93
N LYS A 18 -13.73 -22.17 2.35
CA LYS A 18 -14.33 -21.59 3.56
C LYS A 18 -13.46 -21.85 4.80
N GLY A 19 -13.32 -20.82 5.64
CA GLY A 19 -12.50 -20.86 6.84
C GLY A 19 -10.99 -20.74 6.60
N MET A 20 -10.54 -20.60 5.34
CA MET A 20 -9.16 -20.26 5.05
C MET A 20 -8.97 -18.74 5.14
N CYS A 21 -7.97 -18.33 5.93
CA CYS A 21 -7.47 -16.97 5.93
C CYS A 21 -6.02 -16.98 5.47
N ILE A 22 -5.79 -16.54 4.23
CA ILE A 22 -4.52 -16.63 3.53
C ILE A 22 -3.83 -15.28 3.51
N GLY A 23 -2.61 -15.21 4.04
CA GLY A 23 -1.74 -14.05 3.85
C GLY A 23 -0.95 -14.19 2.55
N LEU A 24 -1.21 -13.32 1.56
CA LEU A 24 -0.42 -13.25 0.33
C LEU A 24 0.73 -12.28 0.53
N VAL A 25 1.93 -12.80 0.68
CA VAL A 25 3.11 -12.01 1.01
C VAL A 25 4.19 -12.15 -0.06
N GLY A 26 5.09 -11.20 -0.09
CA GLY A 26 6.17 -11.11 -1.08
C GLY A 26 6.64 -9.68 -1.20
N ARG A 27 7.74 -9.46 -1.90
CA ARG A 27 8.29 -8.12 -2.13
C ARG A 27 7.34 -7.24 -2.94
N ASN A 28 7.55 -5.92 -2.84
CA ASN A 28 6.88 -4.98 -3.73
C ASN A 28 7.28 -5.29 -5.19
N GLY A 29 6.30 -5.26 -6.10
CA GLY A 29 6.48 -5.68 -7.48
C GLY A 29 6.57 -7.20 -7.71
N ALA A 30 6.33 -8.05 -6.70
CA ALA A 30 6.27 -9.52 -6.87
C ALA A 30 5.00 -10.00 -7.60
N GLY A 31 4.01 -9.13 -7.79
CA GLY A 31 2.76 -9.48 -8.46
C GLY A 31 1.61 -9.85 -7.51
N LYS A 32 1.67 -9.45 -6.23
CA LYS A 32 0.62 -9.70 -5.24
C LYS A 32 -0.74 -9.15 -5.71
N THR A 33 -0.81 -7.83 -5.93
CA THR A 33 -2.02 -7.14 -6.42
C THR A 33 -2.49 -7.69 -7.77
N THR A 34 -1.55 -7.98 -8.69
CA THR A 34 -1.88 -8.58 -9.99
C THR A 34 -2.53 -9.96 -9.82
N THR A 35 -2.01 -10.78 -8.90
CA THR A 35 -2.61 -12.09 -8.58
C THR A 35 -4.05 -11.92 -8.06
N MET A 36 -4.28 -10.97 -7.14
CA MET A 36 -5.63 -10.70 -6.62
C MET A 36 -6.59 -10.20 -7.70
N ARG A 37 -6.14 -9.28 -8.57
CA ARG A 37 -6.95 -8.80 -9.71
C ARG A 37 -7.37 -9.93 -10.64
N LEU A 38 -6.46 -10.85 -10.96
CA LEU A 38 -6.78 -12.03 -11.76
C LEU A 38 -7.81 -12.93 -11.09
N LEU A 39 -7.67 -13.19 -9.79
CA LEU A 39 -8.62 -14.00 -9.03
C LEU A 39 -10.00 -13.32 -8.91
N ALA A 40 -10.03 -11.99 -8.88
CA ALA A 40 -11.26 -11.20 -8.88
C ALA A 40 -11.95 -11.13 -10.25
N GLY A 41 -11.33 -11.64 -11.32
CA GLY A 41 -11.85 -11.54 -12.68
C GLY A 41 -11.67 -10.16 -13.33
N GLU A 42 -10.78 -9.32 -12.80
CA GLU A 42 -10.48 -7.98 -13.32
C GLU A 42 -9.25 -7.94 -14.23
N ALA A 43 -8.94 -9.06 -14.90
CA ALA A 43 -7.75 -9.19 -15.76
C ALA A 43 -7.64 -8.13 -16.88
N ASP A 44 -8.79 -7.70 -17.42
CA ASP A 44 -8.85 -6.76 -18.54
C ASP A 44 -8.78 -5.28 -18.13
N ARG A 45 -8.92 -4.98 -16.83
CA ARG A 45 -8.89 -3.60 -16.33
C ARG A 45 -7.48 -3.19 -15.94
N GLY A 46 -6.74 -2.63 -16.88
CA GLY A 46 -5.42 -2.04 -16.61
C GLY A 46 -4.26 -2.64 -17.36
N GLY A 47 -4.52 -3.44 -18.38
CA GLY A 47 -3.55 -3.83 -19.43
C GLY A 47 -2.40 -4.71 -18.96
N ALA A 48 -2.12 -5.74 -19.73
CA ALA A 48 -0.84 -6.42 -19.80
C ALA A 48 -0.53 -7.60 -18.86
N ALA A 49 -1.40 -8.03 -17.96
CA ALA A 49 -1.18 -9.30 -17.27
C ALA A 49 -1.70 -10.46 -18.14
N GLU A 50 -0.77 -11.21 -18.74
CA GLU A 50 -1.08 -12.45 -19.46
C GLU A 50 -0.98 -13.64 -18.50
N TYR A 51 -1.92 -14.55 -18.57
CA TYR A 51 -1.84 -15.81 -17.81
C TYR A 51 -2.28 -16.99 -18.67
N THR A 52 -1.74 -18.16 -18.33
CA THR A 52 -2.14 -19.45 -18.89
C THR A 52 -2.69 -20.31 -17.76
N GLY A 53 -3.65 -21.17 -18.05
CA GLY A 53 -4.33 -21.98 -17.03
C GLY A 53 -5.78 -21.58 -16.85
N THR A 54 -6.42 -22.08 -15.80
CA THR A 54 -7.86 -21.88 -15.52
C THR A 54 -8.06 -21.35 -14.12
N ILE A 55 -8.91 -20.34 -14.01
CA ILE A 55 -9.42 -19.82 -12.73
C ILE A 55 -10.91 -20.16 -12.69
N THR A 56 -11.34 -20.89 -11.69
CA THR A 56 -12.75 -21.26 -11.52
C THR A 56 -13.24 -20.81 -10.17
N SER A 57 -14.45 -20.26 -10.11
CA SER A 57 -15.11 -19.90 -8.86
C SER A 57 -16.49 -20.55 -8.81
N ASN A 58 -16.81 -21.20 -7.69
CA ASN A 58 -18.14 -21.77 -7.42
C ASN A 58 -19.00 -20.85 -6.54
N GLY A 59 -18.54 -19.62 -6.28
CA GLY A 59 -19.21 -18.64 -5.43
C GLY A 59 -18.89 -17.21 -5.85
N THR A 60 -19.35 -16.28 -5.05
CA THR A 60 -19.15 -14.84 -5.24
C THR A 60 -17.80 -14.39 -4.64
N VAL A 61 -17.11 -13.50 -5.33
CA VAL A 61 -15.84 -12.94 -4.90
C VAL A 61 -16.03 -11.45 -4.61
N GLY A 62 -15.72 -11.02 -3.39
CA GLY A 62 -15.60 -9.61 -3.02
C GLY A 62 -14.14 -9.18 -3.11
N TYR A 63 -13.87 -8.10 -3.84
CA TYR A 63 -12.52 -7.60 -4.01
C TYR A 63 -12.40 -6.13 -3.58
N LEU A 64 -11.44 -5.88 -2.69
CA LEU A 64 -10.97 -4.55 -2.34
C LEU A 64 -9.66 -4.31 -3.09
N ALA A 65 -9.70 -3.49 -4.12
CA ALA A 65 -8.51 -3.11 -4.90
C ALA A 65 -7.66 -2.09 -4.14
N GLN A 66 -6.35 -2.04 -4.40
CA GLN A 66 -5.45 -1.04 -3.82
C GLN A 66 -5.87 0.38 -4.23
N ASP A 67 -6.21 0.60 -5.51
CA ASP A 67 -6.71 1.86 -6.02
C ASP A 67 -8.24 1.85 -6.02
N THR A 68 -8.86 2.84 -5.40
CA THR A 68 -10.32 2.98 -5.38
C THR A 68 -10.81 3.55 -6.71
N HIS A 69 -11.34 2.69 -7.57
CA HIS A 69 -12.15 3.18 -8.67
C HIS A 69 -13.49 3.69 -8.11
N VAL A 70 -13.63 4.97 -8.08
CA VAL A 70 -14.88 5.63 -7.69
C VAL A 70 -15.93 5.24 -8.74
N GLY A 71 -17.05 4.66 -8.29
CA GLY A 71 -18.24 4.47 -9.14
C GLY A 71 -18.77 5.81 -9.63
N ASP A 72 -20.08 5.95 -9.76
CA ASP A 72 -20.66 7.26 -10.08
C ASP A 72 -20.30 8.29 -8.99
N PRO A 73 -19.53 9.37 -9.30
CA PRO A 73 -19.09 10.36 -8.31
C PRO A 73 -20.24 11.02 -7.56
N GLN A 74 -21.43 11.10 -8.17
CA GLN A 74 -22.63 11.70 -7.60
C GLN A 74 -23.44 10.74 -6.71
N MET A 75 -23.05 9.47 -6.64
CA MET A 75 -23.69 8.50 -5.76
C MET A 75 -23.34 8.79 -4.29
N LYS A 76 -24.34 8.66 -3.39
CA LYS A 76 -24.07 8.75 -1.95
C LYS A 76 -23.25 7.56 -1.45
N ALA A 77 -22.43 7.77 -0.43
CA ALA A 77 -21.62 6.72 0.17
C ALA A 77 -22.47 5.53 0.67
N ARG A 78 -23.59 5.80 1.32
CA ARG A 78 -24.56 4.77 1.77
C ARG A 78 -25.06 3.92 0.60
N ASP A 79 -25.49 4.56 -0.49
CA ASP A 79 -26.03 3.87 -1.66
C ASP A 79 -24.93 3.03 -2.34
N ARG A 80 -23.71 3.52 -2.33
CA ARG A 80 -22.53 2.78 -2.82
C ARG A 80 -22.30 1.48 -2.05
N ILE A 81 -22.41 1.51 -0.73
CA ILE A 81 -22.25 0.30 0.10
C ILE A 81 -23.36 -0.70 -0.22
N ILE A 82 -24.59 -0.25 -0.27
CA ILE A 82 -25.78 -1.12 -0.45
C ILE A 82 -25.86 -1.70 -1.86
N SER A 83 -25.36 -0.98 -2.87
CA SER A 83 -25.43 -1.37 -4.28
C SER A 83 -24.76 -2.71 -4.58
N VAL A 84 -23.79 -3.15 -3.77
CA VAL A 84 -23.05 -4.40 -4.00
C VAL A 84 -23.96 -5.66 -3.94
N ARG A 85 -25.05 -5.62 -3.16
CA ARG A 85 -26.06 -6.70 -3.11
C ARG A 85 -27.16 -6.50 -4.14
N GLY A 86 -27.10 -5.46 -4.99
CA GLY A 86 -28.12 -5.13 -6.00
C GLY A 86 -29.46 -4.70 -5.40
N ILE A 87 -29.50 -4.35 -4.12
CA ILE A 87 -30.71 -3.98 -3.38
C ILE A 87 -31.32 -2.70 -3.95
N ASP A 88 -30.49 -1.74 -4.35
CA ASP A 88 -30.85 -0.50 -5.03
C ASP A 88 -31.63 -0.77 -6.32
N SER A 89 -31.16 -1.71 -7.14
CA SER A 89 -31.82 -2.13 -8.38
C SER A 89 -33.16 -2.84 -8.11
N ILE A 90 -33.22 -3.64 -7.05
CA ILE A 90 -34.46 -4.29 -6.62
C ILE A 90 -35.48 -3.24 -6.18
N ILE A 91 -35.07 -2.26 -5.36
CA ILE A 91 -35.95 -1.15 -4.92
C ILE A 91 -36.46 -0.34 -6.12
N ALA A 92 -35.61 0.01 -7.07
CA ALA A 92 -36.02 0.72 -8.28
C ALA A 92 -37.08 -0.06 -9.09
N ARG A 93 -36.91 -1.39 -9.19
CA ARG A 93 -37.87 -2.29 -9.86
C ARG A 93 -39.16 -2.45 -9.08
N ILE A 94 -39.11 -2.50 -7.75
CA ILE A 94 -40.27 -2.51 -6.87
C ILE A 94 -41.10 -1.24 -7.11
N ARG A 95 -40.49 -0.04 -7.00
CA ARG A 95 -41.17 1.24 -7.24
C ARG A 95 -41.80 1.32 -8.63
N LYS A 96 -41.14 0.77 -9.65
CA LYS A 96 -41.71 0.68 -10.99
C LYS A 96 -42.93 -0.23 -11.05
N ALA A 97 -42.86 -1.38 -10.39
CA ALA A 97 -43.99 -2.29 -10.32
C ALA A 97 -45.19 -1.67 -9.56
N GLU A 98 -44.95 -0.98 -8.44
CA GLU A 98 -45.96 -0.22 -7.68
C GLU A 98 -46.62 0.86 -8.53
N HIS A 99 -45.83 1.63 -9.28
CA HIS A 99 -46.35 2.65 -10.19
C HIS A 99 -47.21 2.01 -11.30
N GLU A 100 -46.76 0.91 -11.90
CA GLU A 100 -47.56 0.18 -12.91
C GLU A 100 -48.85 -0.39 -12.31
N MET A 101 -48.85 -0.87 -11.07
CA MET A 101 -50.03 -1.35 -10.35
C MET A 101 -51.05 -0.24 -10.10
N SER A 102 -50.57 0.99 -9.85
CA SER A 102 -51.46 2.14 -9.60
C SER A 102 -52.00 2.82 -10.88
N THR A 103 -51.32 2.62 -12.02
CA THR A 103 -51.63 3.35 -13.28
C THR A 103 -52.26 2.46 -14.36
N THR A 104 -52.32 1.14 -14.16
CA THR A 104 -52.86 0.20 -15.17
C THR A 104 -54.00 -0.67 -14.58
N GLU A 105 -54.85 -1.22 -15.46
CA GLU A 105 -55.96 -2.06 -15.08
C GLU A 105 -55.90 -3.44 -15.79
N GLY A 106 -56.63 -4.41 -15.27
CA GLY A 106 -56.80 -5.75 -15.87
C GLY A 106 -55.52 -6.58 -15.91
N ALA A 107 -55.27 -7.26 -17.02
CA ALA A 107 -54.14 -8.20 -17.14
C ALA A 107 -52.76 -7.55 -16.97
N ARG A 108 -52.62 -6.24 -17.22
CA ARG A 108 -51.35 -5.51 -16.99
C ARG A 108 -51.10 -5.29 -15.50
N GLN A 109 -52.12 -4.89 -14.77
CA GLN A 109 -52.08 -4.72 -13.32
C GLN A 109 -51.72 -6.03 -12.63
N GLN A 110 -52.35 -7.15 -13.05
CA GLN A 110 -52.06 -8.46 -12.46
C GLN A 110 -50.61 -8.91 -12.69
N ARG A 111 -50.04 -8.67 -13.87
CA ARG A 111 -48.62 -8.94 -14.15
C ARG A 111 -47.68 -8.04 -13.34
N ALA A 112 -48.07 -6.81 -13.08
CA ALA A 112 -47.29 -5.90 -12.22
C ALA A 112 -47.31 -6.40 -10.76
N MET A 113 -48.45 -6.88 -10.27
CA MET A 113 -48.58 -7.47 -8.94
C MET A 113 -47.74 -8.74 -8.75
N GLU A 114 -47.76 -9.64 -9.74
CA GLU A 114 -46.92 -10.85 -9.72
C GLU A 114 -45.39 -10.49 -9.70
N ARG A 115 -45.01 -9.46 -10.46
CA ARG A 115 -43.62 -8.95 -10.43
C ARG A 115 -43.27 -8.33 -9.09
N TYR A 116 -44.17 -7.55 -8.51
CA TYR A 116 -43.98 -6.96 -7.19
C TYR A 116 -43.72 -8.04 -6.14
N VAL A 117 -44.57 -9.07 -6.06
CA VAL A 117 -44.40 -10.18 -5.09
C VAL A 117 -43.05 -10.88 -5.24
N LYS A 118 -42.60 -11.15 -6.47
CA LYS A 118 -41.29 -11.76 -6.71
C LYS A 118 -40.14 -10.84 -6.29
N LEU A 119 -40.26 -9.55 -6.55
CA LEU A 119 -39.25 -8.55 -6.19
C LEU A 119 -39.18 -8.32 -4.68
N ASP A 120 -40.32 -8.29 -4.01
CA ASP A 120 -40.44 -8.17 -2.56
C ASP A 120 -39.80 -9.38 -1.86
N GLN A 121 -40.03 -10.59 -2.40
CA GLN A 121 -39.37 -11.79 -1.92
C GLN A 121 -37.83 -11.77 -2.16
N GLN A 122 -37.38 -11.27 -3.31
CA GLN A 122 -35.97 -11.07 -3.59
C GLN A 122 -35.36 -10.04 -2.64
N PHE A 123 -36.04 -8.93 -2.40
CA PHE A 123 -35.63 -7.88 -1.46
C PHE A 123 -35.49 -8.44 -0.04
N THR A 124 -36.47 -9.19 0.43
CA THR A 124 -36.42 -9.83 1.74
C THR A 124 -35.28 -10.85 1.86
N ASN A 125 -35.11 -11.71 0.84
CA ASN A 125 -34.03 -12.71 0.81
C ASN A 125 -32.62 -12.07 0.75
N SER A 126 -32.51 -10.87 0.17
CA SER A 126 -31.26 -10.10 0.12
C SER A 126 -31.00 -9.31 1.42
N GLY A 127 -31.84 -9.46 2.44
CA GLY A 127 -31.74 -8.71 3.70
C GLY A 127 -32.10 -7.24 3.56
N GLY A 128 -32.91 -6.87 2.55
CA GLY A 128 -33.17 -5.47 2.17
C GLY A 128 -33.70 -4.59 3.29
N TRP A 129 -34.53 -5.13 4.20
CA TRP A 129 -35.05 -4.39 5.35
C TRP A 129 -33.97 -4.00 6.37
N ALA A 130 -32.97 -4.88 6.59
CA ALA A 130 -31.86 -4.63 7.50
C ALA A 130 -30.64 -3.99 6.83
N ALA A 131 -30.62 -3.94 5.49
CA ALA A 131 -29.45 -3.53 4.70
C ALA A 131 -28.89 -2.16 5.09
N ASN A 132 -29.76 -1.17 5.29
CA ASN A 132 -29.35 0.17 5.70
C ASN A 132 -28.67 0.18 7.08
N ALA A 133 -29.25 -0.57 8.03
CA ALA A 133 -28.72 -0.64 9.40
C ALA A 133 -27.38 -1.43 9.43
N GLU A 134 -27.32 -2.55 8.72
CA GLU A 134 -26.10 -3.37 8.59
C GLU A 134 -24.98 -2.59 7.90
N ALA A 135 -25.28 -1.91 6.79
CA ALA A 135 -24.32 -1.07 6.08
C ALA A 135 -23.79 0.08 6.96
N ALA A 136 -24.68 0.76 7.69
CA ALA A 136 -24.32 1.82 8.61
C ALA A 136 -23.46 1.28 9.77
N GLN A 137 -23.81 0.13 10.34
CA GLN A 137 -23.04 -0.50 11.42
C GLN A 137 -21.61 -0.83 10.98
N ILE A 138 -21.42 -1.44 9.81
CA ILE A 138 -20.11 -1.74 9.26
C ILE A 138 -19.33 -0.43 9.02
N ALA A 139 -19.98 0.58 8.44
CA ALA A 139 -19.36 1.85 8.15
C ALA A 139 -18.92 2.59 9.44
N HIS A 140 -19.75 2.61 10.47
CA HIS A 140 -19.42 3.20 11.78
C HIS A 140 -18.23 2.48 12.42
N SER A 141 -18.19 1.15 12.34
CA SER A 141 -17.06 0.36 12.85
C SER A 141 -15.75 0.62 12.10
N LEU A 142 -15.82 1.19 10.91
CA LEU A 142 -14.69 1.66 10.11
C LEU A 142 -14.45 3.18 10.26
N GLY A 143 -15.02 3.82 11.29
CA GLY A 143 -14.84 5.24 11.58
C GLY A 143 -15.51 6.18 10.58
N LEU A 144 -16.58 5.76 9.88
CA LEU A 144 -17.39 6.61 9.02
C LEU A 144 -18.65 7.06 9.75
N GLU A 145 -18.78 8.36 10.00
CA GLU A 145 -19.95 8.95 10.65
C GLU A 145 -21.17 9.01 9.69
N ASP A 146 -22.39 9.13 10.24
CA ASP A 146 -23.62 9.24 9.43
C ASP A 146 -23.58 10.38 8.42
N ARG A 147 -23.01 11.53 8.80
CA ARG A 147 -22.86 12.67 7.88
C ARG A 147 -22.05 12.34 6.63
N VAL A 148 -21.05 11.44 6.75
CA VAL A 148 -20.20 11.00 5.63
C VAL A 148 -20.99 10.05 4.73
N LEU A 149 -21.84 9.19 5.31
CA LEU A 149 -22.69 8.26 4.56
C LEU A 149 -23.71 8.96 3.67
N ASP A 150 -24.12 10.18 4.01
CA ASP A 150 -25.08 10.97 3.24
C ASP A 150 -24.42 11.90 2.20
N GLN A 151 -23.09 12.00 2.19
CA GLN A 151 -22.32 12.74 1.18
C GLN A 151 -22.14 11.97 -0.11
N THR A 152 -21.89 12.69 -1.21
CA THR A 152 -21.53 12.10 -2.51
C THR A 152 -20.05 11.73 -2.55
N LEU A 153 -19.71 10.69 -3.32
CA LEU A 153 -18.36 10.13 -3.37
C LEU A 153 -17.29 11.13 -3.81
N ASP A 154 -17.64 12.11 -4.64
CA ASP A 154 -16.73 13.16 -5.09
C ASP A 154 -16.30 14.13 -3.97
N THR A 155 -17.14 14.30 -2.95
CA THR A 155 -16.86 15.21 -1.82
C THR A 155 -16.04 14.55 -0.71
N LEU A 156 -15.87 13.23 -0.76
CA LEU A 156 -15.13 12.48 0.26
C LEU A 156 -13.62 12.60 0.07
N SER A 157 -12.88 12.58 1.19
CA SER A 157 -11.42 12.42 1.14
C SER A 157 -11.03 11.03 0.59
N GLY A 158 -9.79 10.88 0.13
CA GLY A 158 -9.27 9.58 -0.34
C GLY A 158 -9.44 8.47 0.70
N GLY A 159 -9.09 8.75 1.97
CA GLY A 159 -9.26 7.80 3.06
C GLY A 159 -10.72 7.45 3.37
N GLN A 160 -11.64 8.43 3.30
CA GLN A 160 -13.08 8.16 3.46
C GLN A 160 -13.61 7.30 2.32
N ARG A 161 -13.24 7.59 1.08
CA ARG A 161 -13.60 6.76 -0.09
C ARG A 161 -13.10 5.33 0.07
N ARG A 162 -11.87 5.17 0.54
CA ARG A 162 -11.28 3.85 0.79
C ARG A 162 -12.07 3.06 1.83
N ARG A 163 -12.45 3.70 2.94
CA ARG A 163 -13.28 3.09 3.99
C ARG A 163 -14.68 2.73 3.50
N VAL A 164 -15.29 3.54 2.64
CA VAL A 164 -16.58 3.23 1.99
C VAL A 164 -16.45 1.98 1.10
N GLU A 165 -15.39 1.86 0.30
CA GLU A 165 -15.17 0.68 -0.54
C GLU A 165 -14.89 -0.58 0.31
N LEU A 166 -14.14 -0.46 1.41
CA LEU A 166 -13.97 -1.57 2.36
C LEU A 166 -15.33 -1.98 2.95
N ALA A 167 -16.13 -1.02 3.45
CA ALA A 167 -17.47 -1.30 3.96
C ALA A 167 -18.34 -2.01 2.92
N ARG A 168 -18.29 -1.57 1.67
CA ARG A 168 -19.00 -2.20 0.54
C ARG A 168 -18.59 -3.67 0.34
N VAL A 169 -17.29 -3.95 0.38
CA VAL A 169 -16.77 -5.32 0.21
C VAL A 169 -17.17 -6.22 1.38
N LEU A 170 -17.06 -5.72 2.62
CA LEU A 170 -17.48 -6.46 3.82
C LEU A 170 -19.00 -6.71 3.84
N PHE A 171 -19.78 -5.74 3.37
CA PHE A 171 -21.24 -5.86 3.24
C PHE A 171 -21.67 -6.81 2.12
N SER A 172 -20.79 -7.20 1.18
CA SER A 172 -21.15 -7.93 -0.05
C SER A 172 -21.73 -9.32 0.16
N ASN A 173 -21.55 -9.94 1.33
CA ASN A 173 -21.89 -11.35 1.59
C ASN A 173 -21.21 -12.34 0.62
N ALA A 174 -20.01 -12.01 0.17
CA ALA A 174 -19.25 -12.84 -0.75
C ALA A 174 -18.78 -14.14 -0.08
N ASP A 175 -18.62 -15.22 -0.87
CA ASP A 175 -18.08 -16.50 -0.39
C ASP A 175 -16.55 -16.42 -0.17
N VAL A 176 -15.89 -15.56 -0.93
CA VAL A 176 -14.43 -15.30 -0.83
C VAL A 176 -14.19 -13.80 -0.84
N LEU A 177 -13.36 -13.32 0.07
CA LEU A 177 -12.89 -11.95 0.12
C LEU A 177 -11.41 -11.86 -0.27
N LEU A 178 -11.10 -10.96 -1.17
CA LEU A 178 -9.75 -10.59 -1.57
C LEU A 178 -9.50 -9.15 -1.10
N LEU A 179 -8.63 -8.97 -0.11
CA LEU A 179 -8.39 -7.68 0.55
C LEU A 179 -6.95 -7.21 0.29
N ASP A 180 -6.78 -6.17 -0.52
CA ASP A 180 -5.48 -5.59 -0.84
C ASP A 180 -5.24 -4.35 0.03
N GLU A 181 -4.35 -4.48 1.02
CA GLU A 181 -4.02 -3.47 2.03
C GLU A 181 -5.26 -2.87 2.71
N PRO A 182 -6.08 -3.68 3.41
CA PRO A 182 -7.35 -3.22 3.97
C PRO A 182 -7.18 -2.31 5.20
N THR A 183 -6.00 -2.29 5.82
CA THR A 183 -5.70 -1.47 7.00
C THR A 183 -5.29 -0.04 6.68
N ASN A 184 -4.97 0.25 5.40
CA ASN A 184 -4.60 1.60 5.01
C ASN A 184 -5.75 2.58 5.24
N HIS A 185 -5.44 3.72 5.86
CA HIS A 185 -6.38 4.80 6.23
C HIS A 185 -7.41 4.41 7.32
N LEU A 186 -7.19 3.30 8.05
CA LEU A 186 -7.96 2.95 9.24
C LEU A 186 -7.23 3.44 10.49
N ASP A 187 -8.01 3.86 11.48
CA ASP A 187 -7.52 4.08 12.84
C ASP A 187 -7.38 2.75 13.60
N HIS A 188 -6.77 2.81 14.77
CA HIS A 188 -6.49 1.63 15.59
C HIS A 188 -7.76 0.82 15.91
N ASP A 189 -8.85 1.49 16.30
CA ASP A 189 -10.09 0.83 16.70
C ASP A 189 -10.75 0.13 15.51
N SER A 190 -10.74 0.77 14.35
CA SER A 190 -11.21 0.17 13.09
C SER A 190 -10.38 -1.04 12.67
N ILE A 191 -9.05 -1.01 12.88
CA ILE A 191 -8.17 -2.16 12.61
C ILE A 191 -8.49 -3.33 13.55
N VAL A 192 -8.67 -3.05 14.85
CA VAL A 192 -9.04 -4.07 15.85
C VAL A 192 -10.38 -4.70 15.48
N TRP A 193 -11.37 -3.88 15.14
CA TRP A 193 -12.68 -4.37 14.71
C TRP A 193 -12.59 -5.21 13.42
N LEU A 194 -11.87 -4.74 12.40
CA LEU A 194 -11.68 -5.47 11.14
C LEU A 194 -11.04 -6.83 11.36
N ARG A 195 -10.02 -6.89 12.21
CA ARG A 195 -9.33 -8.13 12.60
C ARG A 195 -10.30 -9.13 13.22
N ASP A 196 -11.14 -8.69 14.17
CA ASP A 196 -12.10 -9.56 14.84
C ASP A 196 -13.26 -9.96 13.91
N TRP A 197 -13.66 -9.08 13.01
CA TRP A 197 -14.61 -9.38 11.95
C TRP A 197 -14.08 -10.47 11.00
N ILE A 198 -12.84 -10.37 10.54
CA ILE A 198 -12.20 -11.38 9.67
C ILE A 198 -12.16 -12.75 10.35
N LYS A 199 -11.86 -12.82 11.66
CA LYS A 199 -11.85 -14.09 12.42
C LYS A 199 -13.22 -14.78 12.43
N THR A 200 -14.28 -14.03 12.39
CA THR A 200 -15.66 -14.54 12.44
C THR A 200 -16.26 -14.77 11.06
N PHE A 201 -15.60 -14.31 10.00
CA PHE A 201 -16.11 -14.47 8.64
C PHE A 201 -16.11 -15.93 8.20
N PRO A 202 -17.28 -16.47 7.77
CA PRO A 202 -17.43 -17.91 7.47
C PRO A 202 -16.84 -18.33 6.11
N GLY A 203 -16.56 -17.37 5.23
CA GLY A 203 -16.01 -17.60 3.89
C GLY A 203 -14.51 -17.81 3.87
N GLY A 204 -13.92 -17.78 2.68
CA GLY A 204 -12.48 -17.73 2.49
C GLY A 204 -11.98 -16.29 2.42
N VAL A 205 -10.80 -16.01 2.95
CA VAL A 205 -10.19 -14.67 2.88
C VAL A 205 -8.77 -14.78 2.35
N MET A 206 -8.39 -13.91 1.43
CA MET A 206 -6.99 -13.70 1.05
C MET A 206 -6.64 -12.22 1.28
N ILE A 207 -5.57 -11.98 2.03
CA ILE A 207 -5.17 -10.65 2.49
C ILE A 207 -3.75 -10.36 2.04
N ILE A 208 -3.55 -9.18 1.44
CA ILE A 208 -2.24 -8.53 1.36
C ILE A 208 -2.24 -7.45 2.44
N SER A 209 -1.28 -7.47 3.34
CA SER A 209 -1.11 -6.41 4.33
C SER A 209 0.33 -6.32 4.80
N HIS A 210 0.73 -5.12 5.20
CA HIS A 210 1.97 -4.85 5.92
C HIS A 210 1.77 -4.85 7.45
N ASP A 211 0.54 -4.94 7.93
CA ASP A 211 0.20 -5.03 9.34
C ASP A 211 0.49 -6.44 9.88
N ILE A 212 1.60 -6.54 10.63
CA ILE A 212 2.06 -7.82 11.21
C ILE A 212 1.06 -8.33 12.28
N LYS A 213 0.39 -7.43 13.02
CA LYS A 213 -0.60 -7.83 14.05
C LYS A 213 -1.84 -8.43 13.39
N LEU A 214 -2.35 -7.78 12.33
CA LEU A 214 -3.47 -8.33 11.55
C LEU A 214 -3.14 -9.71 11.00
N LEU A 215 -1.99 -9.87 10.32
CA LEU A 215 -1.56 -11.15 9.76
C LEU A 215 -1.34 -12.19 10.86
N GLY A 216 -0.70 -11.81 11.96
CA GLY A 216 -0.41 -12.69 13.10
C GLY A 216 -1.65 -13.29 13.74
N ASP A 217 -2.70 -12.48 13.83
CA ASP A 217 -3.93 -12.84 14.54
C ASP A 217 -4.99 -13.53 13.66
N THR A 218 -4.94 -13.35 12.34
CA THR A 218 -6.01 -13.81 11.44
C THR A 218 -5.57 -14.92 10.49
N VAL A 219 -4.31 -14.92 10.06
CA VAL A 219 -3.84 -15.78 8.97
C VAL A 219 -3.55 -17.20 9.45
N ASN A 220 -4.12 -18.20 8.77
CA ASN A 220 -3.87 -19.63 9.02
C ASN A 220 -3.07 -20.31 7.90
N GLN A 221 -2.87 -19.64 6.77
CA GLN A 221 -2.01 -20.07 5.68
C GLN A 221 -1.27 -18.87 5.08
N VAL A 222 -0.05 -19.08 4.58
CA VAL A 222 0.73 -18.04 3.94
C VAL A 222 1.16 -18.47 2.55
N PHE A 223 0.86 -17.65 1.56
CA PHE A 223 1.31 -17.80 0.18
C PHE A 223 2.42 -16.78 -0.08
N TYR A 224 3.63 -17.27 -0.24
CA TYR A 224 4.79 -16.41 -0.47
C TYR A 224 5.13 -16.34 -1.96
N LEU A 225 5.04 -15.14 -2.53
CA LEU A 225 5.47 -14.84 -3.90
C LEU A 225 6.95 -14.50 -3.94
N ASP A 226 7.75 -15.41 -4.48
CA ASP A 226 9.18 -15.20 -4.71
C ASP A 226 9.40 -14.57 -6.09
N ALA A 227 9.64 -13.27 -6.12
CA ALA A 227 9.84 -12.51 -7.35
C ALA A 227 11.10 -12.94 -8.13
N ASN A 228 12.12 -13.51 -7.45
CA ASN A 228 13.37 -13.94 -8.07
C ASN A 228 13.23 -15.29 -8.77
N ARG A 229 12.36 -16.14 -8.25
CA ARG A 229 12.10 -17.50 -8.81
C ARG A 229 10.84 -17.56 -9.65
N ALA A 230 10.04 -16.48 -9.67
CA ALA A 230 8.70 -16.46 -10.23
C ALA A 230 7.84 -17.64 -9.72
N GLN A 231 7.91 -17.95 -8.43
CA GLN A 231 7.23 -19.09 -7.80
C GLN A 231 6.41 -18.64 -6.60
N MET A 232 5.34 -19.38 -6.35
CA MET A 232 4.51 -19.23 -5.16
C MET A 232 4.77 -20.40 -4.22
N ASP A 233 5.39 -20.14 -3.08
CA ASP A 233 5.58 -21.13 -2.01
C ASP A 233 4.36 -21.07 -1.07
N ILE A 234 3.70 -22.21 -0.86
CA ILE A 234 2.50 -22.33 -0.03
C ILE A 234 2.86 -22.92 1.31
N TYR A 235 2.55 -22.21 2.39
CA TYR A 235 2.75 -22.63 3.76
C TYR A 235 1.39 -22.79 4.45
N HIS A 236 1.02 -24.02 4.84
CA HIS A 236 -0.18 -24.30 5.62
C HIS A 236 0.10 -24.07 7.11
N LEU A 237 0.53 -22.87 7.45
CA LEU A 237 1.00 -22.47 8.76
C LEU A 237 0.50 -21.06 9.07
N GLY A 238 0.21 -20.79 10.34
CA GLY A 238 -0.04 -19.41 10.79
C GLY A 238 1.24 -18.56 10.72
N TRP A 239 1.07 -17.26 10.81
CA TRP A 239 2.12 -16.27 10.55
C TRP A 239 3.44 -16.52 11.28
N SER A 240 3.41 -16.71 12.60
CA SER A 240 4.63 -16.89 13.40
C SER A 240 5.39 -18.17 13.06
N ALA A 241 4.68 -19.26 12.77
CA ALA A 241 5.29 -20.53 12.35
C ALA A 241 5.86 -20.42 10.94
N TYR A 242 5.18 -19.71 10.04
CA TYR A 242 5.66 -19.40 8.70
C TYR A 242 7.00 -18.65 8.73
N LEU A 243 7.14 -17.61 9.55
CA LEU A 243 8.39 -16.84 9.62
C LEU A 243 9.58 -17.72 9.99
N LYS A 244 9.42 -18.61 10.99
CA LYS A 244 10.45 -19.56 11.40
C LYS A 244 10.80 -20.55 10.27
N GLN A 245 9.77 -21.16 9.69
CA GLN A 245 9.96 -22.14 8.60
C GLN A 245 10.64 -21.51 7.39
N ARG A 246 10.28 -20.28 7.04
CA ARG A 246 10.90 -19.55 5.94
C ARG A 246 12.37 -19.28 6.18
N GLU A 247 12.75 -18.84 7.38
CA GLU A 247 14.15 -18.61 7.74
C GLU A 247 14.98 -19.90 7.62
N GLU A 248 14.44 -21.02 8.08
CA GLU A 248 15.08 -22.34 7.94
C GLU A 248 15.22 -22.75 6.48
N ASP A 249 14.16 -22.57 5.66
CA ASP A 249 14.18 -22.88 4.23
C ASP A 249 15.18 -22.01 3.48
N GLU A 250 15.26 -20.72 3.76
CA GLU A 250 16.26 -19.83 3.17
C GLU A 250 17.69 -20.24 3.57
N ARG A 251 17.91 -20.58 4.86
CA ARG A 251 19.20 -21.07 5.34
C ARG A 251 19.61 -22.36 4.66
N ARG A 252 18.67 -23.29 4.47
CA ARG A 252 18.90 -24.56 3.75
C ARG A 252 19.26 -24.28 2.29
N ARG A 253 18.47 -23.49 1.59
CA ARG A 253 18.70 -23.08 0.18
C ARG A 253 20.07 -22.42 0.00
N ARG A 254 20.46 -21.51 0.89
CA ARG A 254 21.80 -20.88 0.85
C ARG A 254 22.91 -21.89 0.97
N LYS A 255 22.78 -22.89 1.88
CA LYS A 255 23.76 -23.97 2.02
C LYS A 255 23.83 -24.87 0.79
N GLU A 256 22.68 -25.30 0.28
CA GLU A 256 22.59 -26.14 -0.94
C GLU A 256 23.25 -25.45 -2.13
N ARG A 257 22.96 -24.15 -2.32
CA ARG A 257 23.57 -23.34 -3.37
C ARG A 257 25.09 -23.22 -3.19
N ALA A 258 25.56 -22.87 -2.01
CA ALA A 258 26.99 -22.77 -1.74
C ALA A 258 27.73 -24.07 -2.03
N ASN A 259 27.11 -25.22 -1.68
CA ASN A 259 27.65 -26.54 -1.96
C ASN A 259 27.64 -26.85 -3.48
N ALA A 260 26.57 -26.48 -4.19
CA ALA A 260 26.49 -26.66 -5.65
C ALA A 260 27.53 -25.82 -6.38
N LEU A 261 27.73 -24.55 -5.97
CA LEU A 261 28.74 -23.67 -6.53
C LEU A 261 30.16 -24.20 -6.29
N LYS A 262 30.50 -24.62 -5.06
CA LYS A 262 31.79 -25.26 -4.75
C LYS A 262 32.05 -26.50 -5.59
N LYS A 263 31.02 -27.33 -5.79
CA LYS A 263 31.12 -28.53 -6.64
C LYS A 263 31.30 -28.18 -8.10
N ALA A 264 30.60 -27.15 -8.59
CA ALA A 264 30.74 -26.66 -9.97
C ALA A 264 32.14 -26.10 -10.22
N GLU A 265 32.67 -25.26 -9.31
CA GLU A 265 34.04 -24.73 -9.38
C GLU A 265 35.09 -25.86 -9.40
N HIS A 266 34.93 -26.85 -8.52
CA HIS A 266 35.84 -27.99 -8.49
C HIS A 266 35.82 -28.77 -9.79
N LEU A 267 34.64 -29.08 -10.34
CA LEU A 267 34.49 -29.78 -11.63
C LEU A 267 35.08 -28.97 -12.78
N LYS A 268 34.86 -27.62 -12.79
CA LYS A 268 35.44 -26.72 -13.78
C LYS A 268 36.97 -26.75 -13.73
N ALA A 269 37.55 -26.58 -12.53
CA ALA A 269 39.01 -26.62 -12.36
C ALA A 269 39.62 -27.98 -12.77
N GLN A 270 38.96 -29.09 -12.47
CA GLN A 270 39.41 -30.43 -12.91
C GLN A 270 39.28 -30.57 -14.44
N GLY A 271 38.17 -30.14 -15.04
CA GLY A 271 37.95 -30.18 -16.48
C GLY A 271 39.02 -29.38 -17.24
N GLU A 272 39.35 -28.17 -16.79
CA GLU A 272 40.39 -27.32 -17.37
C GLU A 272 41.78 -27.98 -17.30
N LYS A 273 42.15 -28.57 -16.15
CA LYS A 273 43.41 -29.31 -16.00
C LYS A 273 43.50 -30.53 -16.90
N MET A 274 42.39 -31.24 -17.18
CA MET A 274 42.36 -32.41 -18.03
C MET A 274 42.31 -32.05 -19.52
N ARG A 275 41.84 -30.85 -19.90
CA ARG A 275 41.72 -30.38 -21.28
C ARG A 275 43.06 -30.34 -22.00
N ALA A 276 44.17 -30.14 -21.26
CA ALA A 276 45.52 -30.11 -21.81
C ALA A 276 46.04 -31.52 -22.30
N LYS A 277 45.33 -32.61 -21.99
CA LYS A 277 45.74 -34.00 -22.37
C LYS A 277 44.76 -34.55 -23.40
N ALA A 278 45.20 -34.75 -24.66
CA ALA A 278 44.38 -35.21 -25.76
C ALA A 278 43.57 -36.49 -25.48
N THR A 279 44.15 -37.45 -24.71
CA THR A 279 43.49 -38.71 -24.31
C THR A 279 42.34 -38.55 -23.32
N LYS A 280 42.17 -37.35 -22.69
CA LYS A 280 41.14 -37.08 -21.70
C LYS A 280 40.17 -35.98 -22.12
N ALA A 281 40.24 -35.53 -23.37
CA ALA A 281 39.43 -34.43 -23.90
C ALA A 281 37.92 -34.65 -23.71
N VAL A 282 37.40 -35.83 -24.00
CA VAL A 282 35.99 -36.16 -23.85
C VAL A 282 35.54 -36.10 -22.35
N ALA A 283 36.34 -36.66 -21.45
CA ALA A 283 36.04 -36.60 -20.01
C ALA A 283 36.08 -35.14 -19.47
N ALA A 284 37.05 -34.35 -19.94
CA ALA A 284 37.13 -32.92 -19.59
C ALA A 284 35.91 -32.13 -20.07
N GLN A 285 35.44 -32.40 -21.29
CA GLN A 285 34.27 -31.76 -21.85
C GLN A 285 32.98 -32.11 -21.07
N GLN A 286 32.83 -33.37 -20.63
CA GLN A 286 31.72 -33.81 -19.79
C GLN A 286 31.74 -33.13 -18.40
N MET A 287 32.93 -32.98 -17.80
CA MET A 287 33.08 -32.28 -16.52
C MET A 287 32.72 -30.78 -16.65
N LEU A 288 33.17 -30.13 -17.69
CA LEU A 288 32.85 -28.72 -17.96
C LEU A 288 31.34 -28.51 -18.17
N ARG A 289 30.72 -29.37 -19.00
CA ARG A 289 29.27 -29.34 -19.19
C ARG A 289 28.49 -29.53 -17.90
N ARG A 290 28.92 -30.49 -17.08
CA ARG A 290 28.28 -30.74 -15.77
C ARG A 290 28.49 -29.60 -14.78
N ALA A 291 29.64 -28.91 -14.85
CA ALA A 291 29.89 -27.70 -14.09
C ALA A 291 28.95 -26.56 -14.54
N GLU A 292 28.78 -26.37 -15.85
CA GLU A 292 27.83 -25.39 -16.42
C GLU A 292 26.38 -25.68 -16.01
N GLU A 293 25.97 -26.96 -16.05
CA GLU A 293 24.65 -27.39 -15.58
C GLU A 293 24.44 -27.08 -14.09
N LEU A 294 25.45 -27.33 -13.23
CA LEU A 294 25.40 -27.02 -11.81
C LEU A 294 25.40 -25.50 -11.55
N PHE A 295 26.14 -24.70 -12.33
CA PHE A 295 26.07 -23.24 -12.26
C PHE A 295 24.69 -22.74 -12.68
N ALA A 296 24.10 -23.28 -13.74
CA ALA A 296 22.76 -22.95 -14.17
C ALA A 296 21.69 -23.36 -13.14
N GLN A 297 21.82 -24.55 -12.52
CA GLN A 297 20.93 -25.00 -11.46
C GLN A 297 21.08 -24.20 -10.15
N ALA A 298 22.30 -23.77 -9.82
CA ALA A 298 22.53 -22.89 -8.68
C ALA A 298 21.86 -21.53 -8.87
N GLY A 299 21.43 -21.22 -10.09
CA GLY A 299 20.81 -19.95 -10.47
C GLY A 299 21.83 -18.80 -10.53
N SER A 300 21.50 -17.78 -11.29
CA SER A 300 22.13 -16.47 -11.15
C SER A 300 22.09 -16.07 -9.67
N GLU A 301 23.08 -15.34 -9.20
CA GLU A 301 23.11 -14.81 -7.84
C GLU A 301 21.69 -14.46 -7.43
N VAL A 302 21.20 -15.04 -6.29
CA VAL A 302 20.08 -14.40 -5.62
C VAL A 302 20.62 -13.00 -5.42
N VAL A 303 20.16 -12.09 -6.25
CA VAL A 303 20.45 -10.69 -6.02
C VAL A 303 20.02 -10.51 -4.59
N GLN A 304 21.00 -10.46 -3.66
CA GLN A 304 20.73 -10.09 -2.28
C GLN A 304 19.76 -8.95 -2.42
N ASP A 305 18.64 -9.06 -1.76
CA ASP A 305 17.61 -8.05 -1.87
C ASP A 305 18.31 -6.71 -1.98
N LYS A 306 18.45 -6.20 -3.22
CA LYS A 306 19.01 -4.88 -3.43
C LYS A 306 17.97 -3.97 -2.83
N VAL A 307 18.15 -3.67 -1.55
CA VAL A 307 17.41 -2.62 -0.90
C VAL A 307 18.06 -1.34 -1.38
N ALA A 308 17.27 -0.39 -1.77
CA ALA A 308 17.78 0.93 -2.09
C ALA A 308 18.49 1.44 -0.85
N ARG A 309 19.80 1.67 -0.91
CA ARG A 309 20.52 2.31 0.19
C ARG A 309 20.09 3.76 0.23
N LEU A 310 19.18 4.06 1.13
CA LEU A 310 18.66 5.40 1.30
C LEU A 310 19.61 6.18 2.20
N ARG A 311 20.10 7.31 1.72
CA ARG A 311 20.79 8.30 2.52
C ARG A 311 20.27 9.68 2.12
N PHE A 312 19.71 10.40 3.09
CA PHE A 312 19.38 11.81 2.84
C PHE A 312 20.66 12.61 2.62
N PRO A 313 20.62 13.63 1.75
CA PRO A 313 21.79 14.46 1.49
C PRO A 313 22.18 15.28 2.73
N ASP A 314 23.42 15.73 2.77
CA ASP A 314 23.81 16.69 3.76
C ASP A 314 22.96 17.96 3.60
N PRO A 315 22.34 18.48 4.69
CA PRO A 315 21.42 19.60 4.58
C PRO A 315 22.11 20.86 4.08
N ALA A 316 21.47 21.55 3.14
CA ALA A 316 22.00 22.83 2.64
C ALA A 316 22.14 23.85 3.80
N PRO A 317 23.12 24.74 3.75
CA PRO A 317 23.29 25.77 4.77
C PRO A 317 22.05 26.63 4.93
N SER A 318 21.57 26.80 6.16
CA SER A 318 20.41 27.64 6.50
C SER A 318 20.69 28.55 7.69
N GLY A 319 19.81 29.51 7.91
CA GLY A 319 19.77 30.28 9.14
C GLY A 319 19.53 29.43 10.37
N ARG A 320 19.52 30.04 11.57
CA ARG A 320 19.25 29.34 12.84
C ARG A 320 17.83 28.77 12.86
N VAL A 321 16.85 29.56 12.41
CA VAL A 321 15.44 29.17 12.32
C VAL A 321 15.04 29.21 10.84
N PRO A 322 15.13 28.07 10.12
CA PRO A 322 14.80 28.00 8.70
C PRO A 322 13.29 28.09 8.40
N LEU A 323 12.41 27.78 9.34
CA LEU A 323 10.97 27.81 9.13
C LEU A 323 10.25 28.20 10.42
N THR A 324 9.27 29.11 10.31
CA THR A 324 8.41 29.51 11.42
C THR A 324 6.96 29.54 10.96
N ALA A 325 6.06 29.01 11.77
CA ALA A 325 4.62 29.17 11.69
C ALA A 325 4.17 30.13 12.78
N GLU A 326 3.37 31.15 12.45
CA GLU A 326 2.88 32.16 13.37
C GLU A 326 1.34 32.18 13.34
N GLY A 327 0.71 31.66 14.40
CA GLY A 327 -0.74 31.69 14.61
C GLY A 327 -1.54 31.01 13.51
N LEU A 328 -1.06 29.90 12.93
CA LEU A 328 -1.73 29.22 11.82
C LEU A 328 -3.08 28.66 12.26
N SER A 329 -4.13 28.97 11.52
CA SER A 329 -5.46 28.39 11.70
C SER A 329 -6.03 27.95 10.36
N LYS A 330 -6.80 26.85 10.35
CA LYS A 330 -7.43 26.29 9.17
C LYS A 330 -8.77 25.67 9.47
N SER A 331 -9.74 25.94 8.57
CA SER A 331 -11.09 25.39 8.61
C SER A 331 -11.51 24.95 7.20
N TYR A 332 -12.34 23.94 7.11
CA TYR A 332 -12.99 23.52 5.85
C TYR A 332 -14.50 23.66 6.00
N GLY A 333 -15.06 24.73 5.44
CA GLY A 333 -16.45 25.06 5.63
C GLY A 333 -16.77 25.35 7.11
N SER A 334 -17.62 24.53 7.73
CA SER A 334 -17.95 24.66 9.17
C SER A 334 -17.04 23.84 10.09
N LEU A 335 -16.12 23.06 9.53
CA LEU A 335 -15.21 22.23 10.32
C LEU A 335 -13.93 23.02 10.60
N GLU A 336 -13.74 23.43 11.85
CA GLU A 336 -12.48 23.96 12.34
C GLU A 336 -11.49 22.77 12.53
N VAL A 337 -10.33 22.85 11.89
CA VAL A 337 -9.32 21.77 11.95
C VAL A 337 -8.35 22.02 13.09
N PHE A 338 -7.77 23.19 13.16
CA PHE A 338 -6.96 23.69 14.28
C PHE A 338 -6.89 25.23 14.26
N THR A 339 -6.56 25.81 15.40
CA THR A 339 -6.49 27.25 15.58
C THR A 339 -5.23 27.65 16.33
N GLY A 340 -4.52 28.67 15.80
CA GLY A 340 -3.44 29.35 16.51
C GLY A 340 -2.16 28.53 16.68
N VAL A 341 -1.79 27.68 15.69
CA VAL A 341 -0.54 26.92 15.76
C VAL A 341 0.67 27.84 15.60
N ASP A 342 1.50 27.90 16.63
CA ASP A 342 2.82 28.54 16.64
C ASP A 342 3.90 27.46 16.66
N LEU A 343 4.84 27.50 15.70
CA LEU A 343 5.90 26.50 15.61
C LEU A 343 7.16 27.12 15.01
N ALA A 344 8.25 27.12 15.74
CA ALA A 344 9.57 27.53 15.25
C ALA A 344 10.48 26.32 15.07
N ILE A 345 10.98 26.11 13.86
CA ILE A 345 11.86 24.99 13.53
C ILE A 345 13.29 25.48 13.49
N ASP A 346 14.08 25.09 14.47
CA ASP A 346 15.51 25.34 14.51
C ASP A 346 16.26 24.41 13.54
N ARG A 347 17.45 24.83 13.12
CA ARG A 347 18.32 23.99 12.29
C ARG A 347 18.67 22.69 13.01
N GLY A 348 18.37 21.55 12.38
CA GLY A 348 18.59 20.21 12.92
C GLY A 348 17.54 19.73 13.91
N SER A 349 16.53 20.55 14.24
CA SER A 349 15.44 20.18 15.15
C SER A 349 14.62 19.00 14.63
N LYS A 350 14.20 18.12 15.54
CA LYS A 350 13.40 16.93 15.26
C LYS A 350 12.06 17.07 15.98
N VAL A 351 10.99 17.23 15.22
CA VAL A 351 9.63 17.44 15.75
C VAL A 351 8.70 16.33 15.24
N VAL A 352 7.94 15.75 16.13
CA VAL A 352 6.85 14.82 15.78
C VAL A 352 5.51 15.53 15.95
N VAL A 353 4.60 15.35 14.99
CA VAL A 353 3.22 15.87 15.07
C VAL A 353 2.29 14.70 15.34
N LEU A 354 1.58 14.75 16.47
CA LEU A 354 0.62 13.74 16.91
C LEU A 354 -0.81 14.32 16.95
N GLY A 355 -1.77 13.43 16.84
CA GLY A 355 -3.19 13.76 16.89
C GLY A 355 -4.02 12.68 16.23
N LEU A 356 -5.29 12.56 16.59
CA LEU A 356 -6.21 11.59 16.01
C LEU A 356 -6.38 11.79 14.48
N ASN A 357 -6.94 10.80 13.81
CA ASN A 357 -7.28 10.94 12.41
C ASN A 357 -8.28 12.10 12.20
N GLY A 358 -7.95 12.99 11.27
CA GLY A 358 -8.73 14.22 11.05
C GLY A 358 -8.31 15.43 11.92
N ALA A 359 -7.33 15.30 12.83
CA ALA A 359 -6.81 16.41 13.64
C ALA A 359 -6.01 17.45 12.83
N GLY A 360 -5.82 17.26 11.52
CA GLY A 360 -5.19 18.25 10.65
C GLY A 360 -3.67 18.08 10.46
N LYS A 361 -3.10 16.92 10.79
CA LYS A 361 -1.65 16.66 10.64
C LYS A 361 -1.16 16.93 9.22
N THR A 362 -1.78 16.30 8.22
CA THR A 362 -1.47 16.52 6.78
C THR A 362 -1.73 17.96 6.36
N THR A 363 -2.83 18.57 6.85
CA THR A 363 -3.15 19.98 6.58
C THR A 363 -2.05 20.90 7.07
N LEU A 364 -1.53 20.68 8.29
CA LEU A 364 -0.41 21.45 8.81
C LEU A 364 0.84 21.34 7.89
N LEU A 365 1.19 20.13 7.46
CA LEU A 365 2.33 19.94 6.55
C LEU A 365 2.11 20.64 5.19
N ARG A 366 0.89 20.61 4.64
CA ARG A 366 0.54 21.34 3.40
C ARG A 366 0.63 22.85 3.56
N LEU A 367 0.21 23.41 4.70
CA LEU A 367 0.39 24.83 5.00
C LEU A 367 1.88 25.18 5.11
N LEU A 368 2.66 24.39 5.87
CA LEU A 368 4.10 24.60 6.02
C LEU A 368 4.87 24.50 4.70
N SER A 369 4.40 23.64 3.78
CA SER A 369 5.00 23.47 2.45
C SER A 369 4.56 24.56 1.45
N GLY A 370 3.55 25.36 1.79
CA GLY A 370 3.00 26.38 0.90
C GLY A 370 2.10 25.84 -0.22
N ILE A 371 1.71 24.57 -0.15
CA ILE A 371 0.73 23.96 -1.09
C ILE A 371 -0.67 24.50 -0.82
N GLU A 372 -0.96 24.82 0.43
CA GLU A 372 -2.23 25.36 0.87
C GLU A 372 -2.02 26.66 1.65
N GLU A 373 -2.99 27.57 1.60
CA GLU A 373 -2.95 28.84 2.34
C GLU A 373 -3.71 28.70 3.66
N PRO A 374 -3.20 29.25 4.79
CA PRO A 374 -3.93 29.30 6.04
C PRO A 374 -5.08 30.31 5.98
N ASP A 375 -6.13 30.09 6.79
CA ASP A 375 -7.23 31.05 6.92
C ASP A 375 -6.79 32.26 7.78
N SER A 376 -5.92 32.03 8.76
CA SER A 376 -5.24 33.08 9.52
C SER A 376 -3.84 32.65 9.92
N GLY A 377 -3.00 33.62 10.30
CA GLY A 377 -1.59 33.39 10.58
C GLY A 377 -0.75 33.40 9.28
N ARG A 378 0.50 33.01 9.40
CA ARG A 378 1.42 32.96 8.25
C ARG A 378 2.56 31.98 8.47
N VAL A 379 3.11 31.46 7.38
CA VAL A 379 4.36 30.71 7.35
C VAL A 379 5.49 31.66 6.93
N VAL A 380 6.53 31.74 7.74
CA VAL A 380 7.69 32.62 7.52
C VAL A 380 8.91 31.79 7.17
N PRO A 381 9.35 31.78 5.90
CA PRO A 381 10.58 31.12 5.50
C PRO A 381 11.80 31.90 6.03
N GLY A 382 12.71 31.22 6.69
CA GLY A 382 13.98 31.76 7.13
C GLY A 382 15.03 31.79 6.03
N HIS A 383 16.21 32.33 6.35
CA HIS A 383 17.30 32.45 5.38
C HIS A 383 17.82 31.07 4.93
N GLY A 384 17.87 30.86 3.62
CA GLY A 384 18.41 29.65 3.01
C GLY A 384 17.50 28.43 3.15
N LEU A 385 16.20 28.59 3.47
CA LEU A 385 15.25 27.48 3.52
C LEU A 385 15.26 26.71 2.20
N LYS A 386 15.48 25.39 2.30
CA LYS A 386 15.23 24.40 1.27
C LYS A 386 14.33 23.34 1.85
N LEU A 387 13.06 23.38 1.45
CA LEU A 387 12.03 22.48 1.95
C LEU A 387 11.96 21.22 1.11
N GLY A 388 11.89 20.06 1.74
CA GLY A 388 11.55 18.79 1.13
C GLY A 388 10.25 18.28 1.72
N TYR A 389 9.23 18.04 0.89
CA TYR A 389 7.94 17.50 1.35
C TYR A 389 7.69 16.12 0.77
N TYR A 390 7.39 15.17 1.64
CA TYR A 390 6.94 13.84 1.30
C TYR A 390 5.46 13.70 1.71
N ALA A 391 4.57 13.65 0.71
CA ALA A 391 3.13 13.54 0.92
C ALA A 391 2.66 12.08 0.98
N GLN A 392 1.65 11.82 1.76
CA GLN A 392 1.10 10.47 2.01
C GLN A 392 0.64 9.77 0.72
N GLU A 393 -0.01 10.47 -0.21
CA GLU A 393 -0.59 9.89 -1.43
C GLU A 393 0.27 10.14 -2.69
N HIS A 394 1.57 10.39 -2.54
CA HIS A 394 2.49 10.70 -3.65
C HIS A 394 2.09 11.91 -4.50
N GLU A 395 1.31 12.85 -3.93
CA GLU A 395 0.82 14.07 -4.59
C GLU A 395 1.95 14.96 -5.15
N THR A 396 3.17 14.75 -4.68
CA THR A 396 4.36 15.47 -5.16
C THR A 396 4.90 14.94 -6.48
N LEU A 397 4.39 13.82 -6.99
CA LEU A 397 4.81 13.24 -8.26
C LEU A 397 3.85 13.61 -9.38
N ASP A 398 4.39 14.07 -10.51
CA ASP A 398 3.60 14.28 -11.73
C ASP A 398 3.41 12.94 -12.45
N GLU A 399 2.19 12.39 -12.39
CA GLU A 399 1.85 11.10 -12.98
C GLU A 399 1.91 11.08 -14.52
N THR A 400 1.85 12.25 -15.15
CA THR A 400 1.89 12.38 -16.62
C THR A 400 3.31 12.30 -17.16
N ARG A 401 4.31 12.50 -16.31
CA ARG A 401 5.73 12.51 -16.65
C ARG A 401 6.39 11.16 -16.39
N THR A 402 7.56 10.99 -16.97
CA THR A 402 8.41 9.82 -16.71
C THR A 402 9.11 9.90 -15.34
N ILE A 403 9.61 8.77 -14.86
CA ILE A 403 10.43 8.69 -13.64
C ILE A 403 11.61 9.65 -13.73
N ARG A 404 12.32 9.65 -14.87
CA ARG A 404 13.49 10.51 -15.11
C ARG A 404 13.12 12.00 -15.09
N GLU A 405 12.00 12.38 -15.69
CA GLU A 405 11.54 13.77 -15.73
C GLU A 405 11.16 14.30 -14.35
N ASN A 406 10.48 13.49 -13.52
CA ASN A 406 10.19 13.86 -12.13
C ASN A 406 11.48 14.08 -11.31
N MET A 407 12.50 13.23 -11.52
CA MET A 407 13.79 13.40 -10.84
C MET A 407 14.54 14.65 -11.32
N ALA A 408 14.53 14.94 -12.62
CA ALA A 408 15.19 16.11 -13.19
C ALA A 408 14.57 17.42 -12.71
N GLU A 409 13.25 17.44 -12.48
CA GLU A 409 12.55 18.58 -11.89
C GLU A 409 12.93 18.81 -10.42
N ALA A 410 13.06 17.74 -9.63
CA ALA A 410 13.48 17.84 -8.23
C ALA A 410 14.94 18.29 -8.07
N ALA A 411 15.78 18.04 -9.06
CA ALA A 411 17.21 18.38 -9.05
C ALA A 411 17.69 18.92 -10.40
N PRO A 412 17.30 20.14 -10.79
CA PRO A 412 17.63 20.71 -12.11
C PRO A 412 19.14 20.91 -12.36
N THR A 413 19.95 20.84 -11.32
CA THR A 413 21.42 21.01 -11.41
C THR A 413 22.16 19.69 -11.67
N LEU A 414 21.48 18.53 -11.56
CA LEU A 414 22.10 17.24 -11.81
C LEU A 414 22.03 16.90 -13.30
N ASP A 415 23.12 16.33 -13.82
CA ASP A 415 23.12 15.78 -15.17
C ASP A 415 22.37 14.42 -15.26
N ASP A 416 22.01 14.01 -16.46
CA ASP A 416 21.25 12.78 -16.72
C ASP A 416 21.96 11.52 -16.18
N THR A 417 23.31 11.51 -16.18
CA THR A 417 24.10 10.38 -15.67
C THR A 417 23.95 10.24 -14.16
N HIS A 418 24.01 11.35 -13.43
CA HIS A 418 23.81 11.36 -11.99
C HIS A 418 22.38 11.01 -11.61
N VAL A 419 21.38 11.54 -12.34
CA VAL A 419 19.96 11.18 -12.17
C VAL A 419 19.76 9.67 -12.33
N ARG A 420 20.27 9.06 -13.42
CA ARG A 420 20.18 7.61 -13.65
C ARG A 420 20.92 6.79 -12.59
N ASN A 421 22.05 7.25 -12.11
CA ASN A 421 22.80 6.58 -11.04
C ASN A 421 22.01 6.55 -9.73
N ILE A 422 21.40 7.67 -9.34
CA ILE A 422 20.54 7.74 -8.15
C ILE A 422 19.31 6.88 -8.33
N LEU A 423 18.60 6.97 -9.45
CA LEU A 423 17.47 6.11 -9.78
C LEU A 423 17.85 4.61 -9.71
N GLY A 424 19.06 4.27 -10.17
CA GLY A 424 19.61 2.91 -10.04
C GLY A 424 19.76 2.44 -8.59
N GLN A 425 20.08 3.34 -7.65
CA GLN A 425 20.11 3.04 -6.21
C GLN A 425 18.71 2.76 -5.67
N PHE A 426 17.68 3.44 -6.21
CA PHE A 426 16.27 3.21 -5.89
C PHE A 426 15.63 2.11 -6.72
N LEU A 427 16.45 1.25 -7.37
CA LEU A 427 16.03 0.07 -8.13
C LEU A 427 15.28 0.38 -9.44
N PHE A 428 15.41 1.59 -9.98
CA PHE A 428 14.97 1.92 -11.33
C PHE A 428 16.14 1.79 -12.29
N GLN A 429 16.13 0.78 -13.17
CA GLN A 429 17.28 0.44 -14.04
C GLN A 429 16.87 0.36 -15.52
N GLY A 430 17.82 0.66 -16.38
CA GLY A 430 17.64 0.55 -17.83
C GLY A 430 16.46 1.39 -18.34
N ASP A 431 15.55 0.76 -19.05
CA ASP A 431 14.37 1.40 -19.65
C ASP A 431 13.26 1.74 -18.64
N ASP A 432 13.38 1.26 -17.38
CA ASP A 432 12.38 1.59 -16.36
C ASP A 432 12.28 3.09 -16.13
N VAL A 433 13.38 3.83 -16.25
CA VAL A 433 13.42 5.29 -15.99
C VAL A 433 12.59 6.12 -16.97
N GLU A 434 12.26 5.56 -18.12
CA GLU A 434 11.43 6.21 -19.15
C GLU A 434 9.93 5.86 -19.00
N LYS A 435 9.56 5.04 -18.02
CA LYS A 435 8.16 4.73 -17.75
C LYS A 435 7.44 5.94 -17.18
N PRO A 436 6.17 6.20 -17.58
CA PRO A 436 5.35 7.21 -16.92
C PRO A 436 5.02 6.78 -15.49
N VAL A 437 4.94 7.76 -14.57
CA VAL A 437 4.67 7.49 -13.15
C VAL A 437 3.30 6.84 -12.93
N SER A 438 2.34 7.11 -13.81
CA SER A 438 0.98 6.53 -13.75
C SER A 438 0.94 5.00 -13.79
N VAL A 439 1.95 4.33 -14.38
CA VAL A 439 1.99 2.86 -14.46
C VAL A 439 2.73 2.20 -13.29
N LEU A 440 3.29 3.00 -12.37
CA LEU A 440 4.03 2.49 -11.22
C LEU A 440 3.08 1.93 -10.16
N SER A 441 3.50 0.86 -9.50
CA SER A 441 2.87 0.39 -8.27
C SER A 441 3.07 1.40 -7.12
N GLY A 442 2.20 1.37 -6.11
CA GLY A 442 2.33 2.24 -4.94
C GLY A 442 3.73 2.23 -4.31
N GLY A 443 4.34 1.05 -4.12
CA GLY A 443 5.70 0.94 -3.61
C GLY A 443 6.79 1.51 -4.55
N GLU A 444 6.57 1.50 -5.87
CA GLU A 444 7.47 2.15 -6.82
C GLU A 444 7.31 3.66 -6.77
N LYS A 445 6.08 4.18 -6.67
CA LYS A 445 5.81 5.60 -6.45
C LYS A 445 6.46 6.10 -5.15
N THR A 446 6.34 5.33 -4.06
CA THR A 446 7.03 5.62 -2.79
C THR A 446 8.53 5.74 -2.97
N ARG A 447 9.19 4.77 -3.65
CA ARG A 447 10.63 4.82 -3.90
C ARG A 447 11.03 6.01 -4.76
N LEU A 448 10.21 6.37 -5.76
CA LEU A 448 10.47 7.54 -6.60
C LEU A 448 10.34 8.85 -5.78
N ALA A 449 9.28 9.01 -4.98
CA ALA A 449 9.11 10.17 -4.11
C ALA A 449 10.26 10.33 -3.10
N LEU A 450 10.77 9.22 -2.57
CA LEU A 450 11.96 9.25 -1.72
C LEU A 450 13.24 9.62 -2.51
N ALA A 451 13.36 9.14 -3.74
CA ALA A 451 14.50 9.50 -4.60
C ALA A 451 14.50 11.01 -4.92
N THR A 452 13.32 11.59 -5.23
CA THR A 452 13.21 13.05 -5.46
C THR A 452 13.56 13.84 -4.20
N LEU A 453 13.14 13.35 -3.03
CA LEU A 453 13.47 13.97 -1.76
C LEU A 453 15.00 13.96 -1.49
N VAL A 454 15.66 12.83 -1.75
CA VAL A 454 17.11 12.68 -1.59
C VAL A 454 17.90 13.67 -2.45
N VAL A 455 17.45 13.96 -3.66
CA VAL A 455 18.18 14.89 -4.56
C VAL A 455 17.88 16.35 -4.31
N SER A 456 16.84 16.67 -3.54
CA SER A 456 16.39 18.05 -3.30
C SER A 456 17.40 18.90 -2.53
N GLY A 457 18.32 18.27 -1.77
CA GLY A 457 19.25 18.97 -0.87
C GLY A 457 18.52 19.77 0.22
N ALA A 458 17.34 19.31 0.61
CA ALA A 458 16.52 19.95 1.62
C ALA A 458 17.27 20.09 2.95
N ASN A 459 16.99 21.17 3.69
CA ASN A 459 17.48 21.38 5.05
C ASN A 459 16.35 21.32 6.09
N VAL A 460 15.10 21.29 5.62
CA VAL A 460 13.90 20.99 6.42
C VAL A 460 13.09 19.93 5.65
N LEU A 461 12.86 18.78 6.28
CA LEU A 461 12.02 17.71 5.75
C LEU A 461 10.66 17.71 6.43
N LEU A 462 9.60 17.74 5.64
CA LEU A 462 8.23 17.50 6.06
C LEU A 462 7.84 16.10 5.58
N LEU A 463 7.59 15.17 6.50
CA LEU A 463 7.37 13.76 6.20
C LEU A 463 5.99 13.33 6.71
N ASP A 464 5.10 12.98 5.79
CA ASP A 464 3.76 12.48 6.08
C ASP A 464 3.69 10.98 5.84
N GLU A 465 3.71 10.18 6.92
CA GLU A 465 3.67 8.72 6.91
C GLU A 465 4.73 8.06 5.98
N PRO A 466 6.03 8.38 6.12
CA PRO A 466 7.04 7.96 5.16
C PRO A 466 7.32 6.45 5.16
N THR A 467 6.88 5.72 6.18
CA THR A 467 7.05 4.26 6.30
C THR A 467 5.86 3.47 5.76
N ASN A 468 4.75 4.12 5.43
CA ASN A 468 3.56 3.47 4.90
C ASN A 468 3.81 2.85 3.51
N ASN A 469 3.15 1.74 3.23
CA ASN A 469 3.23 1.02 1.94
C ASN A 469 4.63 0.50 1.58
N LEU A 470 5.55 0.42 2.54
CA LEU A 470 6.88 -0.12 2.34
C LEU A 470 6.98 -1.58 2.79
N ASP A 471 7.75 -2.35 2.04
CA ASP A 471 8.19 -3.65 2.52
C ASP A 471 9.18 -3.49 3.70
N PRO A 472 9.33 -4.53 4.57
CA PRO A 472 10.15 -4.42 5.77
C PRO A 472 11.59 -3.98 5.52
N ALA A 473 12.18 -4.37 4.39
CA ALA A 473 13.56 -4.03 4.06
C ALA A 473 13.69 -2.55 3.65
N SER A 474 12.75 -2.03 2.83
CA SER A 474 12.70 -0.60 2.47
C SER A 474 12.39 0.28 3.68
N ARG A 475 11.54 -0.21 4.61
CA ARG A 475 11.26 0.49 5.87
C ARG A 475 12.53 0.65 6.71
N GLU A 476 13.33 -0.40 6.90
CA GLU A 476 14.60 -0.33 7.66
C GLU A 476 15.58 0.69 7.07
N GLU A 477 15.67 0.81 5.75
CA GLU A 477 16.52 1.80 5.09
C GLU A 477 16.06 3.24 5.35
N ILE A 478 14.74 3.50 5.36
CA ILE A 478 14.19 4.82 5.72
C ILE A 478 14.50 5.12 7.19
N LEU A 479 14.32 4.17 8.10
CA LEU A 479 14.64 4.34 9.51
C LEU A 479 16.11 4.66 9.72
N ALA A 480 17.01 3.99 8.97
CA ALA A 480 18.43 4.29 8.98
C ALA A 480 18.71 5.71 8.45
N ALA A 481 18.10 6.10 7.35
CA ALA A 481 18.26 7.42 6.76
C ALA A 481 17.76 8.55 7.68
N LEU A 482 16.62 8.35 8.37
CA LEU A 482 16.08 9.30 9.36
C LEU A 482 17.03 9.49 10.55
N ARG A 483 17.63 8.40 11.03
CA ARG A 483 18.61 8.43 12.13
C ARG A 483 19.85 9.24 11.77
N ASP A 484 20.33 9.09 10.54
CA ASP A 484 21.59 9.68 10.09
C ASP A 484 21.42 11.12 9.54
N TYR A 485 20.18 11.59 9.34
CA TYR A 485 19.94 12.91 8.77
C TYR A 485 20.14 14.03 9.79
N GLU A 486 21.01 14.99 9.46
CA GLU A 486 21.39 16.12 10.33
C GLU A 486 20.52 17.38 10.15
N GLY A 487 19.66 17.43 9.14
CA GLY A 487 18.74 18.55 8.91
C GLY A 487 17.54 18.53 9.84
N ALA A 488 16.70 19.56 9.78
CA ALA A 488 15.47 19.61 10.53
C ALA A 488 14.42 18.67 9.94
N VAL A 489 13.59 18.02 10.79
CA VAL A 489 12.54 17.11 10.37
C VAL A 489 11.24 17.40 11.15
N ILE A 490 10.14 17.50 10.42
CA ILE A 490 8.79 17.43 10.98
C ILE A 490 8.19 16.13 10.48
N LEU A 491 7.88 15.22 11.41
CA LEU A 491 7.40 13.87 11.11
C LEU A 491 5.96 13.69 11.61
N VAL A 492 5.09 13.28 10.71
CA VAL A 492 3.78 12.69 11.02
C VAL A 492 3.88 11.19 10.80
N THR A 493 3.60 10.37 11.81
CA THR A 493 3.65 8.91 11.67
C THR A 493 2.89 8.18 12.77
N HIS A 494 2.37 6.99 12.43
CA HIS A 494 1.83 5.98 13.36
C HIS A 494 2.86 4.89 13.69
N ASP A 495 4.08 4.99 13.16
CA ASP A 495 5.13 4.00 13.32
C ASP A 495 6.07 4.36 14.50
N PRO A 496 5.97 3.65 15.65
CA PRO A 496 6.88 3.89 16.78
C PRO A 496 8.36 3.70 16.43
N GLY A 497 8.64 2.82 15.43
CA GLY A 497 10.02 2.62 14.94
C GLY A 497 10.56 3.86 14.23
N ALA A 498 9.73 4.60 13.50
CA ALA A 498 10.10 5.84 12.84
C ALA A 498 10.37 6.95 13.86
N VAL A 499 9.54 7.06 14.89
CA VAL A 499 9.75 8.01 15.99
C VAL A 499 11.03 7.70 16.76
N THR A 500 11.26 6.44 17.10
CA THR A 500 12.49 6.00 17.78
C THR A 500 13.74 6.26 16.92
N ALA A 501 13.65 6.03 15.61
CA ALA A 501 14.77 6.28 14.70
C ALA A 501 15.08 7.79 14.55
N LEU A 502 14.03 8.63 14.51
CA LEU A 502 14.15 10.08 14.43
C LEU A 502 14.76 10.67 15.71
N ASN A 503 14.48 10.08 16.87
CA ASN A 503 14.85 10.58 18.20
C ASN A 503 14.43 12.05 18.39
N PRO A 504 13.12 12.35 18.42
CA PRO A 504 12.63 13.72 18.43
C PRO A 504 12.97 14.46 19.72
N GLU A 505 13.04 15.79 19.63
CA GLU A 505 13.26 16.69 20.78
C GLU A 505 11.94 17.26 21.28
N ARG A 506 10.96 17.41 20.38
CA ARG A 506 9.68 18.06 20.63
C ARG A 506 8.52 17.31 19.96
N VAL A 507 7.34 17.50 20.54
CA VAL A 507 6.07 17.02 20.01
C VAL A 507 5.09 18.17 19.88
N LEU A 508 4.34 18.19 18.77
CA LEU A 508 3.20 19.08 18.58
C LEU A 508 1.92 18.26 18.59
N LEU A 509 1.02 18.59 19.50
CA LEU A 509 -0.27 17.90 19.66
C LEU A 509 -1.37 18.67 18.93
N LEU A 510 -2.06 17.99 17.99
CA LEU A 510 -3.20 18.56 17.27
C LEU A 510 -4.50 17.86 17.72
N PRO A 511 -5.65 18.57 17.73
CA PRO A 511 -5.88 19.95 17.23
C PRO A 511 -5.55 21.07 18.22
N ASP A 512 -5.17 20.76 19.46
CA ASP A 512 -5.02 21.73 20.56
C ASP A 512 -3.86 22.72 20.36
N ALA A 513 -2.98 22.46 19.37
CA ALA A 513 -1.80 23.26 19.03
C ALA A 513 -0.77 23.36 20.19
N ASP A 514 -0.77 22.37 21.09
CA ASP A 514 0.16 22.34 22.22
C ASP A 514 1.52 21.76 21.78
N GLU A 515 2.59 22.51 22.06
CA GLU A 515 3.96 22.07 21.86
C GLU A 515 4.59 21.69 23.19
N ASP A 516 5.19 20.49 23.26
CA ASP A 516 5.86 19.98 24.45
C ASP A 516 7.22 19.36 24.09
N LEU A 517 8.06 19.13 25.11
CA LEU A 517 9.29 18.35 24.97
C LEU A 517 8.91 16.87 24.79
N TRP A 518 9.69 16.18 23.97
CA TRP A 518 9.44 14.75 23.75
C TRP A 518 9.73 13.95 25.03
N ASP A 519 8.79 13.08 25.38
CA ASP A 519 8.91 12.07 26.44
C ASP A 519 8.41 10.72 25.88
N ASP A 520 9.01 9.62 26.35
CA ASP A 520 8.65 8.27 25.86
C ASP A 520 7.19 7.87 26.13
N SER A 521 6.48 8.55 27.04
CA SER A 521 5.05 8.37 27.26
C SER A 521 4.21 8.71 26.01
N TYR A 522 4.71 9.58 25.14
CA TYR A 522 4.07 9.90 23.86
C TYR A 522 4.10 8.75 22.86
N LEU A 523 4.94 7.70 23.05
CA LEU A 523 4.94 6.51 22.19
C LEU A 523 3.60 5.77 22.23
N ASP A 524 2.90 5.79 23.35
CA ASP A 524 1.55 5.20 23.44
C ASP A 524 0.56 5.98 22.57
N LEU A 525 0.68 7.29 22.47
CA LEU A 525 -0.14 8.12 21.58
C LEU A 525 0.19 7.87 20.10
N VAL A 526 1.45 7.63 19.75
CA VAL A 526 1.85 7.28 18.35
C VAL A 526 1.11 6.03 17.87
N THR A 527 0.85 5.07 18.76
CA THR A 527 0.14 3.83 18.39
C THR A 527 -1.38 3.99 18.39
N LEU A 528 -1.92 5.04 19.00
CA LEU A 528 -3.35 5.34 19.07
C LEU A 528 -3.82 6.31 17.97
N THR A 529 -2.88 7.08 17.43
CA THR A 529 -3.14 8.09 16.39
C THR A 529 -3.08 7.52 15.00
#